data_1b9e9ffb718408a72d044b548b1d01e5
#
_entry.id   1b9e9ffb718408a72d044b548b1d01e5
#
_cell.length_a   1.000
_cell.length_b   1.000
_cell.length_c   1.000
_cell.angle_alpha   90.00
_cell.angle_beta   90.00
_cell.angle_gamma   90.00
#
_symmetry.space_group_name_H-M   'P 1'
#
loop_
_entity.id
_entity.type
_entity.pdbx_description
1 polymer ?
#
loop_
_entity_poly.entity_id
_entity_poly.type
_entity_poly.pdbx_seq_one_letter_code
_entity_poly.pdbx_strand_id
1 'polypeptide(L)'
;MGPCKMQDVSFCADFCAPGAGRLFTREAGCGFVTGENFHTDRTLRIPELNSGFQPVWWHGNAPLTRLVRDENGVHARAAAELPAGELVGRALPLWYKVLAPCEGVYRLRLTLHGLYGGEVLVFAGRRRLVWRGELPAGREQVVEALTDLTPIIPGGETRPARDDTLDVTVIGPAALRRLTVERVAEDQARRIFVLGDSTVTDQTAAVPYAPGTSYAGWGQMLPWYLPEGWCVSNHAHSGLTTESFEEEGHWAVVEPRLRPGDFCLMQFGHNDQKRPHLTARGGYTRRLRSYVKRVRARGAVPVLVTPLARNSWTTGGQYNDLLRDYAEAVFALGREENVPVIDLHGESMALIVREGLETAKQWFYPGDFTHTCDYGACRMAAFLAGQLSGLLGACAPARPDWTPAEPRLPLTPPEGCALAPPAGGEDPIALCETRRPGEILTRMEALELVVAAMKFFPTNAYSSPLADIVGQDPRAVTVQTAIQNGIVPAAWTRDGSLHPTAPVRLGEFLAVLMPGYATRRLLPRDMEQQMVGDADRAAPLTRRDAAAICRKIEF
;
A
#
# COMPACT_ATOMS: atom_id res chain seq x y z
N MET A 1 33.95 -1.38 1.57
CA MET A 1 34.00 -0.50 2.75
C MET A 1 34.08 -1.40 3.97
N GLY A 2 35.06 -1.17 4.87
CA GLY A 2 35.23 -1.99 6.06
C GLY A 2 34.05 -1.80 7.02
N PRO A 3 33.86 -2.74 7.98
CA PRO A 3 32.78 -2.63 8.95
C PRO A 3 32.92 -1.32 9.72
N CYS A 4 31.80 -0.58 9.80
CA CYS A 4 31.70 0.61 10.64
C CYS A 4 32.08 0.22 12.07
N LYS A 5 33.18 0.77 12.60
CA LYS A 5 33.58 0.52 13.99
C LYS A 5 32.42 0.98 14.87
N MET A 6 31.91 0.08 15.69
CA MET A 6 30.90 0.33 16.71
C MET A 6 31.40 1.41 17.66
N GLN A 7 31.12 2.66 17.36
CA GLN A 7 31.05 3.72 18.32
C GLN A 7 29.60 4.01 18.57
N ASP A 8 29.22 4.21 19.81
CA ASP A 8 27.85 4.48 20.25
C ASP A 8 27.25 5.62 19.43
N VAL A 9 26.44 5.28 18.43
CA VAL A 9 25.68 6.27 17.69
C VAL A 9 24.50 6.63 18.58
N SER A 10 24.69 7.63 19.41
CA SER A 10 23.65 8.24 20.22
C SER A 10 23.43 9.68 19.75
N PHE A 11 22.16 10.02 19.53
CA PHE A 11 21.73 11.38 19.21
C PHE A 11 20.71 11.82 20.25
N CYS A 12 20.80 13.05 20.70
CA CYS A 12 19.81 13.63 21.60
C CYS A 12 19.54 15.08 21.18
N ALA A 13 18.27 15.41 21.03
CA ALA A 13 17.79 16.76 20.80
C ALA A 13 16.79 17.15 21.88
N ASP A 14 16.95 18.36 22.43
CA ASP A 14 15.97 19.03 23.29
C ASP A 14 15.35 20.18 22.52
N PHE A 15 14.07 20.05 22.20
CA PHE A 15 13.34 20.99 21.37
C PHE A 15 12.77 22.18 22.14
N CYS A 16 12.90 22.19 23.46
CA CYS A 16 12.58 23.35 24.28
C CYS A 16 13.76 24.37 24.31
N ALA A 17 14.97 23.93 23.97
CA ALA A 17 16.12 24.78 23.95
C ALA A 17 16.10 25.83 22.82
N PRO A 18 16.61 27.05 23.03
CA PRO A 18 16.75 28.07 21.99
C PRO A 18 17.50 27.53 20.76
N GLY A 19 17.02 27.82 19.55
CA GLY A 19 17.65 27.38 18.31
C GLY A 19 17.42 25.91 17.94
N ALA A 20 16.60 25.16 18.68
CA ALA A 20 16.35 23.74 18.43
C ALA A 20 15.52 23.48 17.15
N GLY A 21 14.87 24.51 16.61
CA GLY A 21 13.98 24.41 15.43
C GLY A 21 14.67 24.50 14.08
N ARG A 22 15.94 24.10 13.97
CA ARG A 22 16.68 24.21 12.70
C ARG A 22 16.13 23.25 11.62
N LEU A 23 16.26 23.69 10.38
CA LEU A 23 15.93 22.85 9.22
C LEU A 23 17.00 21.78 9.01
N PHE A 24 16.55 20.62 8.49
CA PHE A 24 17.46 19.55 8.12
C PHE A 24 18.38 19.98 6.97
N THR A 25 19.66 19.75 7.15
CA THR A 25 20.66 19.72 6.08
C THR A 25 21.59 18.53 6.32
N ARG A 26 22.20 18.01 5.28
CA ARG A 26 23.16 16.92 5.42
C ARG A 26 24.40 17.32 6.21
N GLU A 27 24.80 18.58 6.15
CA GLU A 27 25.91 19.12 6.93
C GLU A 27 25.56 19.18 8.42
N ALA A 28 24.38 19.65 8.78
CA ALA A 28 23.91 19.69 10.17
C ALA A 28 23.64 18.29 10.75
N GLY A 29 23.40 17.30 9.89
CA GLY A 29 23.15 15.91 10.27
C GLY A 29 21.78 15.65 10.90
N CYS A 30 20.98 16.69 11.17
CA CYS A 30 19.64 16.57 11.73
C CYS A 30 18.85 17.86 11.52
N GLY A 31 17.53 17.77 11.66
CA GLY A 31 16.65 18.94 11.58
C GLY A 31 15.25 18.62 11.12
N PHE A 32 14.39 19.64 11.08
CA PHE A 32 13.03 19.53 10.59
C PHE A 32 12.99 19.59 9.07
N VAL A 33 12.16 18.74 8.48
CA VAL A 33 11.81 18.84 7.06
C VAL A 33 10.51 19.64 6.96
N THR A 34 10.59 20.73 6.20
CA THR A 34 9.49 21.70 6.03
C THR A 34 9.34 22.04 4.55
N GLY A 35 8.34 22.82 4.20
CA GLY A 35 8.17 23.30 2.84
C GLY A 35 9.36 24.11 2.30
N GLU A 36 10.16 24.68 3.19
CA GLU A 36 11.33 25.50 2.83
C GLU A 36 12.49 24.65 2.29
N ASN A 37 12.79 23.50 2.92
CA ASN A 37 13.91 22.66 2.50
C ASN A 37 13.50 21.42 1.68
N PHE A 38 12.25 21.03 1.69
CA PHE A 38 11.77 19.88 0.92
C PHE A 38 12.05 19.99 -0.59
N HIS A 39 11.99 21.21 -1.13
CA HIS A 39 12.23 21.47 -2.55
C HIS A 39 13.71 21.61 -2.91
N THR A 40 14.54 21.97 -1.96
CA THR A 40 15.96 22.26 -2.21
C THR A 40 16.83 21.00 -2.22
N ASP A 41 16.43 19.96 -1.51
CA ASP A 41 17.13 18.67 -1.46
C ASP A 41 16.35 17.59 -2.22
N ARG A 42 16.92 17.11 -3.33
CA ARG A 42 16.30 16.05 -4.15
C ARG A 42 16.10 14.74 -3.39
N THR A 43 16.97 14.43 -2.42
CA THR A 43 16.87 13.20 -1.64
C THR A 43 15.63 13.19 -0.76
N LEU A 44 15.12 14.35 -0.34
CA LEU A 44 13.89 14.47 0.42
C LEU A 44 12.62 14.11 -0.39
N ARG A 45 12.76 14.02 -1.73
CA ARG A 45 11.64 13.71 -2.63
C ARG A 45 11.56 12.24 -3.05
N ILE A 46 12.46 11.40 -2.56
CA ILE A 46 12.43 9.95 -2.78
C ILE A 46 11.63 9.33 -1.63
N PRO A 47 10.36 8.92 -1.86
CA PRO A 47 9.48 8.48 -0.77
C PRO A 47 10.04 7.31 0.03
N GLU A 48 10.76 6.42 -0.66
CA GLU A 48 11.35 5.22 -0.08
C GLU A 48 12.43 5.51 0.97
N LEU A 49 13.10 6.65 0.86
CA LEU A 49 14.17 7.10 1.76
C LEU A 49 13.73 8.15 2.78
N ASN A 50 12.43 8.34 2.95
CA ASN A 50 11.88 9.44 3.75
C ASN A 50 10.63 9.02 4.51
N SER A 51 9.98 10.00 5.17
CA SER A 51 8.80 9.79 6.01
C SER A 51 7.58 9.21 5.29
N GLY A 52 7.58 9.18 3.97
CA GLY A 52 6.43 8.72 3.17
C GLY A 52 5.28 9.73 3.08
N PHE A 53 5.38 10.90 3.71
CA PHE A 53 4.37 11.95 3.56
C PHE A 53 4.73 12.88 2.42
N GLN A 54 3.77 13.13 1.51
CA GLN A 54 3.94 13.98 0.34
C GLN A 54 3.02 15.19 0.44
N PRO A 55 3.58 16.41 0.57
CA PRO A 55 2.77 17.59 0.66
C PRO A 55 2.08 17.91 -0.67
N VAL A 56 0.79 18.21 -0.58
CA VAL A 56 -0.01 18.64 -1.74
C VAL A 56 -0.03 20.15 -1.92
N TRP A 57 0.49 20.93 -0.98
CA TRP A 57 0.42 22.40 -1.04
C TRP A 57 1.31 23.03 -2.11
N TRP A 58 2.32 22.34 -2.64
CA TRP A 58 3.07 22.87 -3.78
C TRP A 58 2.24 22.96 -5.07
N HIS A 59 1.06 22.38 -5.07
CA HIS A 59 0.06 22.61 -6.09
C HIS A 59 -0.85 23.82 -5.78
N GLY A 60 -0.54 24.59 -4.75
CA GLY A 60 -1.12 25.91 -4.51
C GLY A 60 -2.30 25.99 -3.53
N ASN A 61 -2.85 24.89 -3.01
CA ASN A 61 -4.16 24.90 -2.32
C ASN A 61 -4.20 24.31 -0.90
N ALA A 62 -3.08 24.05 -0.25
CA ALA A 62 -3.12 23.49 1.11
C ALA A 62 -3.20 24.58 2.19
N PRO A 63 -3.92 24.33 3.30
CA PRO A 63 -3.91 25.25 4.44
C PRO A 63 -2.49 25.40 4.97
N LEU A 64 -2.10 26.65 5.19
CA LEU A 64 -0.78 26.99 5.71
C LEU A 64 -0.69 26.56 7.19
N THR A 65 -0.12 25.40 7.44
CA THR A 65 0.38 25.05 8.77
C THR A 65 1.83 25.47 8.90
N ARG A 66 2.20 25.93 10.08
CA ARG A 66 3.59 26.35 10.40
C ARG A 66 4.12 25.51 11.54
N LEU A 67 5.41 25.20 11.50
CA LEU A 67 6.13 24.70 12.68
C LEU A 67 6.52 25.87 13.54
N VAL A 68 6.18 25.81 14.81
CA VAL A 68 6.46 26.82 15.81
C VAL A 68 7.20 26.17 16.97
N ARG A 69 8.17 26.84 17.54
CA ARG A 69 8.86 26.47 18.79
C ARG A 69 8.44 27.42 19.91
N ASP A 70 8.02 26.86 21.02
CA ASP A 70 7.76 27.59 22.27
C ASP A 70 8.26 26.78 23.49
N GLU A 71 7.79 27.10 24.68
CA GLU A 71 8.14 26.39 25.93
C GLU A 71 7.67 24.93 25.96
N ASN A 72 6.71 24.56 25.10
CA ASN A 72 6.20 23.19 24.99
C ASN A 72 7.03 22.32 24.03
N GLY A 73 7.92 22.92 23.27
CA GLY A 73 8.73 22.28 22.24
C GLY A 73 8.38 22.73 20.84
N VAL A 74 8.60 21.88 19.82
CA VAL A 74 8.25 22.16 18.43
C VAL A 74 6.94 21.46 18.05
N HIS A 75 6.01 22.21 17.46
CA HIS A 75 4.71 21.71 17.06
C HIS A 75 4.15 22.41 15.81
N ALA A 76 3.12 21.83 15.20
CA ALA A 76 2.43 22.40 14.06
C ALA A 76 1.26 23.28 14.52
N ARG A 77 1.08 24.46 13.91
CA ARG A 77 -0.06 25.35 14.11
C ARG A 77 -0.60 25.89 12.79
N ALA A 78 -1.89 26.17 12.75
CA ALA A 78 -2.49 26.88 11.63
C ALA A 78 -1.92 28.31 11.54
N ALA A 79 -1.68 28.82 10.33
CA ALA A 79 -1.07 30.14 10.12
C ALA A 79 -1.91 31.29 10.72
N ALA A 80 -3.22 31.12 10.81
CA ALA A 80 -4.14 32.09 11.43
C ALA A 80 -4.02 32.17 12.96
N GLU A 81 -3.40 31.18 13.60
CA GLU A 81 -3.31 31.03 15.05
C GLU A 81 -1.90 31.26 15.59
N LEU A 82 -1.02 31.88 14.81
CA LEU A 82 0.37 32.07 15.20
C LEU A 82 0.51 32.98 16.43
N PRO A 83 0.80 32.41 17.62
CA PRO A 83 1.21 33.19 18.79
C PRO A 83 2.67 33.56 18.72
N ALA A 84 3.13 34.28 19.72
CA ALA A 84 4.55 34.54 19.94
C ALA A 84 5.31 33.19 20.07
N GLY A 85 6.17 32.90 19.11
CA GLY A 85 7.04 31.73 19.08
C GLY A 85 8.03 31.84 17.94
N GLU A 86 9.10 31.06 17.99
CA GLU A 86 10.07 31.02 16.90
C GLU A 86 9.51 30.23 15.71
N LEU A 87 9.34 30.89 14.56
CA LEU A 87 8.89 30.24 13.35
C LEU A 87 10.01 29.36 12.79
N VAL A 88 9.73 28.06 12.64
CA VAL A 88 10.65 27.08 12.07
C VAL A 88 10.46 26.94 10.56
N GLY A 89 9.22 26.95 10.09
CA GLY A 89 8.91 26.82 8.66
C GLY A 89 7.47 26.37 8.39
N ARG A 90 7.17 26.11 7.13
CA ARG A 90 5.86 25.52 6.75
C ARG A 90 5.82 24.05 7.14
N ALA A 91 4.86 23.69 7.96
CA ALA A 91 4.70 22.30 8.31
C ALA A 91 4.31 21.47 7.08
N LEU A 92 5.08 20.46 6.89
CA LEU A 92 4.62 19.10 6.53
C LEU A 92 3.87 18.56 7.74
N PRO A 93 3.67 17.26 7.99
CA PRO A 93 3.49 16.89 9.38
C PRO A 93 4.74 17.36 10.17
N LEU A 94 4.71 17.29 11.48
CA LEU A 94 5.92 17.53 12.26
C LEU A 94 6.91 16.39 11.94
N TRP A 95 7.82 16.65 11.01
CA TRP A 95 8.77 15.67 10.49
C TRP A 95 10.19 16.07 10.84
N TYR A 96 10.84 15.24 11.64
CA TYR A 96 12.24 15.41 12.03
C TYR A 96 13.10 14.30 11.46
N LYS A 97 14.26 14.64 10.94
CA LYS A 97 15.19 13.74 10.28
C LYS A 97 16.55 13.78 10.96
N VAL A 98 17.20 12.60 11.11
CA VAL A 98 18.52 12.43 11.71
C VAL A 98 19.37 11.57 10.80
N LEU A 99 20.61 11.99 10.50
CA LEU A 99 21.58 11.14 9.81
C LEU A 99 21.98 9.96 10.69
N ALA A 100 21.97 8.77 10.09
CA ALA A 100 22.41 7.53 10.70
C ALA A 100 23.46 6.87 9.81
N PRO A 101 24.74 6.90 10.20
CA PRO A 101 25.83 6.53 9.30
C PRO A 101 25.91 5.02 9.01
N CYS A 102 25.24 4.19 9.80
CA CYS A 102 25.32 2.74 9.73
C CYS A 102 23.95 2.09 9.57
N GLU A 103 23.90 1.00 8.83
CA GLU A 103 22.75 0.09 8.85
C GLU A 103 22.55 -0.51 10.25
N GLY A 104 21.33 -0.85 10.60
CA GLY A 104 21.00 -1.56 11.83
C GLY A 104 19.66 -1.18 12.40
N VAL A 105 19.43 -1.65 13.62
CA VAL A 105 18.23 -1.30 14.39
C VAL A 105 18.55 -0.13 15.31
N TYR A 106 17.64 0.83 15.34
CA TYR A 106 17.73 2.01 16.18
C TYR A 106 16.54 2.09 17.14
N ARG A 107 16.84 2.45 18.39
CA ARG A 107 15.83 2.83 19.38
C ARG A 107 15.55 4.31 19.26
N LEU A 108 14.30 4.64 19.09
CA LEU A 108 13.76 5.99 19.12
C LEU A 108 13.03 6.17 20.44
N ARG A 109 13.31 7.25 21.14
CA ARG A 109 12.58 7.67 22.34
C ARG A 109 12.18 9.13 22.18
N LEU A 110 10.88 9.36 22.10
CA LEU A 110 10.28 10.68 21.94
C LEU A 110 9.59 11.08 23.24
N THR A 111 9.74 12.34 23.65
CA THR A 111 8.88 12.95 24.65
C THR A 111 7.94 13.92 23.95
N LEU A 112 6.66 13.65 24.03
CA LEU A 112 5.59 14.46 23.45
C LEU A 112 4.87 15.21 24.56
N HIS A 113 4.38 16.43 24.26
CA HIS A 113 3.55 17.23 25.15
C HIS A 113 2.20 17.52 24.46
N GLY A 114 1.09 17.18 25.13
CA GLY A 114 -0.25 17.41 24.62
C GLY A 114 -0.62 18.89 24.67
N LEU A 115 -1.01 19.45 23.53
CA LEU A 115 -1.37 20.87 23.40
C LEU A 115 -2.82 21.15 23.77
N TYR A 116 -3.74 20.44 23.10
CA TYR A 116 -5.19 20.69 23.26
C TYR A 116 -5.96 19.46 23.69
N GLY A 117 -5.32 18.31 23.75
CA GLY A 117 -5.94 16.99 23.88
C GLY A 117 -6.44 16.46 22.52
N GLY A 118 -6.34 15.15 22.34
CA GLY A 118 -6.78 14.46 21.13
C GLY A 118 -5.85 13.34 20.69
N GLU A 119 -6.23 12.69 19.61
CA GLU A 119 -5.45 11.59 19.06
C GLU A 119 -4.13 12.08 18.47
N VAL A 120 -3.06 11.38 18.81
CA VAL A 120 -1.71 11.61 18.29
C VAL A 120 -1.19 10.32 17.68
N LEU A 121 -0.58 10.45 16.51
CA LEU A 121 0.06 9.38 15.77
C LEU A 121 1.57 9.65 15.70
N VAL A 122 2.37 8.63 15.91
CA VAL A 122 3.83 8.68 15.71
C VAL A 122 4.23 7.63 14.69
N PHE A 123 4.92 8.08 13.67
CA PHE A 123 5.47 7.23 12.63
C PHE A 123 7.00 7.29 12.64
N ALA A 124 7.63 6.17 12.31
CA ALA A 124 9.07 6.07 12.09
C ALA A 124 9.37 5.61 10.66
N GLY A 125 10.48 6.07 10.08
CA GLY A 125 10.84 5.74 8.70
C GLY A 125 9.72 6.10 7.73
N ARG A 126 9.53 5.28 6.71
CA ARG A 126 8.51 5.48 5.69
C ARG A 126 7.10 5.21 6.23
N ARG A 127 6.58 6.11 7.07
CA ARG A 127 5.21 6.09 7.63
C ARG A 127 4.86 4.77 8.34
N ARG A 128 5.79 4.13 9.03
CA ARG A 128 5.51 2.96 9.87
C ARG A 128 4.92 3.42 11.18
N LEU A 129 3.71 3.00 11.51
CA LEU A 129 3.03 3.37 12.75
C LEU A 129 3.73 2.70 13.94
N VAL A 130 4.28 3.51 14.84
CA VAL A 130 4.96 3.02 16.05
C VAL A 130 4.21 3.36 17.33
N TRP A 131 3.35 4.37 17.29
CA TRP A 131 2.49 4.72 18.41
C TRP A 131 1.24 5.46 17.95
N ARG A 132 0.13 5.19 18.64
CA ARG A 132 -1.15 5.86 18.50
C ARG A 132 -1.84 5.92 19.85
N GLY A 133 -2.38 7.06 20.24
CA GLY A 133 -3.13 7.19 21.46
C GLY A 133 -3.69 8.59 21.69
N GLU A 134 -4.60 8.69 22.64
CA GLU A 134 -5.09 9.98 23.15
C GLU A 134 -4.03 10.64 24.03
N LEU A 135 -3.69 11.88 23.75
CA LEU A 135 -2.78 12.68 24.55
C LEU A 135 -3.52 13.89 25.14
N PRO A 136 -3.86 13.86 26.44
CA PRO A 136 -4.56 14.97 27.06
C PRO A 136 -3.73 16.25 27.08
N ALA A 137 -4.39 17.41 27.07
CA ALA A 137 -3.76 18.71 27.18
C ALA A 137 -2.88 18.81 28.44
N GLY A 138 -1.67 19.37 28.29
CA GLY A 138 -0.69 19.55 29.38
C GLY A 138 -0.05 18.25 29.88
N ARG A 139 -0.32 17.10 29.29
CA ARG A 139 0.31 15.81 29.67
C ARG A 139 1.49 15.49 28.78
N GLU A 140 2.46 14.81 29.37
CA GLU A 140 3.59 14.25 28.61
C GLU A 140 3.35 12.77 28.34
N GLN A 141 3.79 12.35 27.15
CA GLN A 141 3.84 10.95 26.74
C GLN A 141 5.25 10.63 26.24
N VAL A 142 5.83 9.58 26.80
CA VAL A 142 7.06 9.01 26.25
C VAL A 142 6.68 7.88 25.31
N VAL A 143 7.18 7.93 24.08
CA VAL A 143 7.04 6.90 23.07
C VAL A 143 8.39 6.27 22.81
N GLU A 144 8.49 4.96 22.98
CA GLU A 144 9.68 4.19 22.62
C GLU A 144 9.34 3.23 21.48
N ALA A 145 10.20 3.15 20.48
CA ALA A 145 10.05 2.25 19.36
C ALA A 145 11.42 1.83 18.81
N LEU A 146 11.43 0.66 18.18
CA LEU A 146 12.54 0.22 17.35
C LEU A 146 12.22 0.47 15.88
N THR A 147 13.20 0.93 15.13
CA THR A 147 13.11 1.09 13.68
C THR A 147 14.31 0.47 12.99
N ASP A 148 14.08 -0.18 11.86
CA ASP A 148 15.15 -0.77 11.05
C ASP A 148 15.59 0.22 9.96
N LEU A 149 16.90 0.34 9.81
CA LEU A 149 17.55 1.09 8.75
C LEU A 149 18.39 0.13 7.91
N THR A 150 17.80 -0.33 6.82
CA THR A 150 18.46 -1.19 5.83
C THR A 150 18.30 -0.58 4.45
N PRO A 151 19.22 -0.86 3.50
CA PRO A 151 19.01 -0.50 2.10
C PRO A 151 17.70 -1.07 1.57
N ILE A 152 17.11 -0.36 0.66
CA ILE A 152 15.87 -0.76 -0.03
C ILE A 152 16.09 -0.68 -1.54
N ILE A 153 15.25 -1.34 -2.30
CA ILE A 153 15.16 -1.15 -3.75
C ILE A 153 14.00 -0.19 -4.00
N PRO A 154 14.22 1.04 -4.48
CA PRO A 154 13.14 1.97 -4.82
C PRO A 154 12.28 1.45 -5.99
N GLY A 155 11.05 1.93 -6.07
CA GLY A 155 10.12 1.52 -7.13
C GLY A 155 10.65 1.77 -8.54
N GLY A 156 10.62 0.70 -9.37
CA GLY A 156 11.13 0.75 -10.74
C GLY A 156 12.65 0.65 -10.86
N GLU A 157 13.37 0.52 -9.75
CA GLU A 157 14.82 0.32 -9.73
C GLU A 157 15.17 -1.15 -9.47
N THR A 158 16.41 -1.52 -9.79
CA THR A 158 16.97 -2.86 -9.50
C THR A 158 18.25 -2.78 -8.65
N ARG A 159 18.60 -1.58 -8.22
CA ARG A 159 19.79 -1.32 -7.41
C ARG A 159 19.39 -0.85 -6.02
N PRO A 160 20.05 -1.36 -4.98
CA PRO A 160 19.82 -0.88 -3.62
C PRO A 160 20.14 0.61 -3.49
N ALA A 161 19.20 1.37 -2.96
CA ALA A 161 19.46 2.70 -2.44
C ALA A 161 19.79 2.59 -0.95
N ARG A 162 20.85 3.28 -0.53
CA ARG A 162 21.20 3.37 0.87
C ARG A 162 20.30 4.40 1.52
N ASP A 163 19.50 3.96 2.47
CA ASP A 163 18.91 4.86 3.44
C ASP A 163 19.94 5.13 4.52
N ASP A 164 20.30 6.39 4.73
CA ASP A 164 21.25 6.84 5.73
C ASP A 164 20.62 7.84 6.71
N THR A 165 19.28 7.85 6.77
CA THR A 165 18.52 8.76 7.63
C THR A 165 17.42 8.04 8.38
N LEU A 166 17.16 8.51 9.60
CA LEU A 166 16.01 8.11 10.40
C LEU A 166 15.00 9.23 10.41
N ASP A 167 13.76 8.89 10.11
CA ASP A 167 12.64 9.80 10.04
C ASP A 167 11.69 9.55 11.21
N VAL A 168 11.29 10.64 11.87
CA VAL A 168 10.25 10.63 12.89
C VAL A 168 9.18 11.64 12.50
N THR A 169 7.93 11.19 12.48
CA THR A 169 6.80 12.05 12.13
C THR A 169 5.73 11.98 13.21
N VAL A 170 5.29 13.15 13.67
CA VAL A 170 4.21 13.29 14.64
C VAL A 170 3.03 14.01 13.99
N ILE A 171 1.84 13.43 14.16
CA ILE A 171 0.57 14.00 13.67
C ILE A 171 -0.39 14.09 14.86
N GLY A 172 -1.09 15.19 14.95
CA GLY A 172 -2.04 15.47 16.03
C GLY A 172 -1.61 16.64 16.92
N PRO A 173 -2.40 16.94 17.97
CA PRO A 173 -2.20 18.11 18.82
C PRO A 173 -1.08 17.91 19.86
N ALA A 174 0.13 17.65 19.40
CA ALA A 174 1.28 17.40 20.25
C ALA A 174 2.49 18.24 19.84
N ALA A 175 3.28 18.65 20.83
CA ALA A 175 4.61 19.20 20.63
C ALA A 175 5.67 18.12 20.90
N LEU A 176 6.71 18.09 20.07
CA LEU A 176 7.92 17.28 20.29
C LEU A 176 8.86 18.05 21.22
N ARG A 177 9.11 17.50 22.40
CA ARG A 177 10.01 18.10 23.42
C ARG A 177 11.43 17.54 23.35
N ARG A 178 11.55 16.23 23.20
CA ARG A 178 12.85 15.55 23.15
C ARG A 178 12.80 14.38 22.19
N LEU A 179 13.91 14.13 21.54
CA LEU A 179 14.18 12.93 20.76
C LEU A 179 15.55 12.38 21.13
N THR A 180 15.62 11.10 21.49
CA THR A 180 16.87 10.35 21.53
C THR A 180 16.84 9.25 20.51
N VAL A 181 17.98 9.01 19.87
CA VAL A 181 18.19 7.95 18.89
C VAL A 181 19.44 7.19 19.31
N GLU A 182 19.32 5.89 19.48
CA GLU A 182 20.42 5.02 19.86
C GLU A 182 20.48 3.82 18.94
N ARG A 183 21.67 3.47 18.45
CA ARG A 183 21.85 2.23 17.72
C ARG A 183 21.82 1.06 18.69
N VAL A 184 20.97 0.09 18.43
CA VAL A 184 20.81 -1.10 19.26
C VAL A 184 21.82 -2.15 18.83
N ALA A 185 22.45 -2.82 19.80
CA ALA A 185 23.31 -3.96 19.50
C ALA A 185 22.49 -5.10 18.86
N GLU A 186 23.14 -5.84 17.97
CA GLU A 186 22.47 -6.82 17.11
C GLU A 186 21.82 -7.99 17.86
N ASP A 187 22.29 -8.27 19.07
CA ASP A 187 21.76 -9.30 19.97
C ASP A 187 20.62 -8.80 20.87
N GLN A 188 20.37 -7.48 20.89
CA GLN A 188 19.35 -6.83 21.72
C GLN A 188 18.07 -6.50 20.97
N ALA A 189 18.03 -6.69 19.65
CA ALA A 189 16.84 -6.49 18.86
C ALA A 189 16.67 -7.62 17.85
N ARG A 190 15.43 -8.08 17.70
CA ARG A 190 15.05 -9.08 16.69
C ARG A 190 14.27 -8.41 15.58
N ARG A 191 14.43 -8.92 14.36
CA ARG A 191 13.75 -8.40 13.20
C ARG A 191 12.68 -9.32 12.69
N ILE A 192 11.61 -8.71 12.22
CA ILE A 192 10.61 -9.35 11.39
C ILE A 192 10.81 -8.79 9.99
N PHE A 193 11.48 -9.55 9.13
CA PHE A 193 11.57 -9.24 7.72
C PHE A 193 10.22 -9.51 7.06
N VAL A 194 9.75 -8.57 6.26
CA VAL A 194 8.46 -8.69 5.58
C VAL A 194 8.66 -8.56 4.09
N LEU A 195 8.26 -9.60 3.36
CA LEU A 195 8.35 -9.70 1.92
C LEU A 195 6.94 -9.75 1.33
N GLY A 196 6.72 -9.00 0.27
CA GLY A 196 5.39 -8.97 -0.33
C GLY A 196 5.21 -7.93 -1.42
N ASP A 197 3.96 -7.69 -1.72
CA ASP A 197 3.52 -6.75 -2.74
C ASP A 197 2.92 -5.45 -2.15
N SER A 198 2.09 -4.75 -2.94
CA SER A 198 1.47 -3.48 -2.55
C SER A 198 0.54 -3.54 -1.34
N THR A 199 0.03 -4.73 -0.99
CA THR A 199 -0.85 -4.92 0.18
C THR A 199 -0.07 -5.03 1.49
N VAL A 200 1.25 -5.09 1.40
CA VAL A 200 2.19 -5.28 2.52
C VAL A 200 3.11 -4.08 2.73
N THR A 201 3.47 -3.39 1.64
CA THR A 201 4.52 -2.37 1.58
C THR A 201 4.22 -1.11 2.38
N ASP A 202 5.28 -0.35 2.66
CA ASP A 202 5.19 0.99 3.19
C ASP A 202 4.74 1.96 2.08
N GLN A 203 3.50 2.42 2.16
CA GLN A 203 2.87 3.30 1.18
C GLN A 203 3.05 4.78 1.57
N THR A 204 2.89 5.67 0.59
CA THR A 204 2.91 7.12 0.83
C THR A 204 1.53 7.63 1.23
N ALA A 205 1.48 8.80 1.85
CA ALA A 205 0.27 9.53 2.16
C ALA A 205 0.38 11.00 1.76
N ALA A 206 -0.73 11.58 1.33
CA ALA A 206 -0.81 13.02 1.07
C ALA A 206 -0.87 13.82 2.39
N VAL A 207 -0.47 15.10 2.33
CA VAL A 207 -0.60 16.04 3.43
C VAL A 207 -1.49 17.20 2.97
N PRO A 208 -2.48 17.61 3.76
CA PRO A 208 -2.82 17.19 5.11
C PRO A 208 -3.25 15.72 5.19
N TYR A 209 -2.73 15.02 6.21
CA TYR A 209 -3.01 13.61 6.37
C TYR A 209 -4.40 13.38 6.95
N ALA A 210 -5.14 12.49 6.32
CA ALA A 210 -6.41 12.01 6.82
C ALA A 210 -6.43 10.47 6.78
N PRO A 211 -6.49 9.78 7.93
CA PRO A 211 -6.59 8.32 7.96
C PRO A 211 -7.75 7.83 7.10
N GLY A 212 -7.54 6.73 6.40
CA GLY A 212 -8.53 6.15 5.49
C GLY A 212 -8.55 6.77 4.09
N THR A 213 -7.76 7.81 3.81
CA THR A 213 -7.63 8.41 2.47
C THR A 213 -6.25 8.18 1.85
N SER A 214 -5.45 7.32 2.44
CA SER A 214 -4.13 6.94 1.96
C SER A 214 -4.05 5.43 1.79
N TYR A 215 -3.25 4.98 0.86
CA TYR A 215 -2.87 3.56 0.80
C TYR A 215 -2.02 3.20 2.02
N ALA A 216 -2.20 1.99 2.53
CA ALA A 216 -1.35 1.42 3.57
C ALA A 216 -1.27 -0.10 3.43
N GLY A 217 -0.07 -0.67 3.52
CA GLY A 217 0.13 -2.10 3.67
C GLY A 217 0.13 -2.52 5.15
N TRP A 218 -0.27 -3.76 5.45
CA TRP A 218 -0.27 -4.22 6.83
C TRP A 218 1.13 -4.25 7.47
N GLY A 219 2.18 -4.47 6.68
CA GLY A 219 3.57 -4.43 7.16
C GLY A 219 3.97 -3.06 7.72
N GLN A 220 3.38 -1.99 7.20
CA GLN A 220 3.57 -0.62 7.64
C GLN A 220 2.94 -0.35 9.01
N MET A 221 1.84 -1.03 9.34
CA MET A 221 1.10 -0.84 10.60
C MET A 221 1.47 -1.87 11.67
N LEU A 222 2.19 -2.94 11.29
CA LEU A 222 2.58 -4.01 12.19
C LEU A 222 3.44 -3.55 13.37
N PRO A 223 4.39 -2.59 13.25
CA PRO A 223 5.26 -2.22 14.38
C PRO A 223 4.49 -1.80 15.63
N TRP A 224 3.33 -1.15 15.48
CA TRP A 224 2.54 -0.69 16.63
C TRP A 224 1.99 -1.84 17.50
N TYR A 225 1.81 -3.01 16.91
CA TYR A 225 1.26 -4.19 17.59
C TYR A 225 2.31 -5.13 18.17
N LEU A 226 3.60 -4.91 17.86
CA LEU A 226 4.67 -5.80 18.30
C LEU A 226 5.06 -5.54 19.76
N PRO A 227 5.52 -6.58 20.47
CA PRO A 227 6.10 -6.43 21.80
C PRO A 227 7.48 -5.72 21.72
N GLU A 228 7.94 -5.25 22.87
CA GLU A 228 9.30 -4.66 22.97
C GLU A 228 10.38 -5.61 22.47
N GLY A 229 11.44 -5.05 21.91
CA GLY A 229 12.57 -5.79 21.37
C GLY A 229 12.41 -6.29 19.94
N TRP A 230 11.25 -6.05 19.32
CA TRP A 230 10.99 -6.41 17.92
C TRP A 230 10.90 -5.19 17.02
N CYS A 231 11.41 -5.33 15.79
CA CYS A 231 11.27 -4.30 14.79
C CYS A 231 10.94 -4.90 13.41
N VAL A 232 10.22 -4.14 12.60
CA VAL A 232 9.85 -4.57 11.24
C VAL A 232 10.87 -4.04 10.24
N SER A 233 11.40 -4.95 9.42
CA SER A 233 12.21 -4.66 8.23
C SER A 233 11.36 -4.95 7.00
N ASN A 234 10.65 -3.93 6.49
CA ASN A 234 9.70 -4.11 5.40
C ASN A 234 10.38 -3.90 4.04
N HIS A 235 10.52 -4.99 3.28
CA HIS A 235 11.09 -5.01 1.93
C HIS A 235 10.05 -5.28 0.84
N ALA A 236 8.76 -5.28 1.21
CA ALA A 236 7.69 -5.39 0.23
C ALA A 236 7.64 -4.15 -0.67
N HIS A 237 7.24 -4.33 -1.92
CA HIS A 237 7.07 -3.22 -2.85
C HIS A 237 5.86 -3.45 -3.77
N SER A 238 5.26 -2.36 -4.22
CA SER A 238 4.11 -2.40 -5.12
C SER A 238 4.45 -3.07 -6.44
N GLY A 239 3.58 -3.98 -6.91
CA GLY A 239 3.75 -4.66 -8.19
C GLY A 239 4.57 -5.96 -8.13
N LEU A 240 5.27 -6.25 -7.02
CA LEU A 240 6.12 -7.42 -6.94
C LEU A 240 5.33 -8.74 -6.98
N THR A 241 5.93 -9.70 -7.66
CA THR A 241 5.60 -11.12 -7.64
C THR A 241 6.65 -11.89 -6.83
N THR A 242 6.41 -13.14 -6.54
CA THR A 242 7.45 -14.03 -5.96
C THR A 242 8.70 -14.12 -6.84
N GLU A 243 8.60 -13.88 -8.14
CA GLU A 243 9.72 -13.90 -9.08
C GLU A 243 10.46 -12.57 -9.12
N SER A 244 9.72 -11.46 -9.36
CA SER A 244 10.34 -10.15 -9.49
C SER A 244 10.98 -9.66 -8.20
N PHE A 245 10.53 -10.12 -7.03
CA PHE A 245 11.18 -9.85 -5.74
C PHE A 245 12.65 -10.29 -5.74
N GLU A 246 12.99 -11.40 -6.40
CA GLU A 246 14.37 -11.85 -6.56
C GLU A 246 15.07 -11.14 -7.71
N GLU A 247 14.43 -11.05 -8.87
CA GLU A 247 15.01 -10.49 -10.11
C GLU A 247 15.33 -8.99 -9.99
N GLU A 248 14.50 -8.23 -9.26
CA GLU A 248 14.73 -6.81 -8.99
C GLU A 248 15.71 -6.57 -7.84
N GLY A 249 16.23 -7.63 -7.20
CA GLY A 249 17.30 -7.55 -6.20
C GLY A 249 16.83 -7.41 -4.75
N HIS A 250 15.53 -7.38 -4.46
CA HIS A 250 15.02 -7.27 -3.08
C HIS A 250 15.50 -8.42 -2.20
N TRP A 251 15.52 -9.65 -2.73
CA TRP A 251 16.03 -10.80 -1.98
C TRP A 251 17.52 -10.70 -1.67
N ALA A 252 18.33 -10.15 -2.58
CA ALA A 252 19.76 -9.95 -2.34
C ALA A 252 20.04 -8.91 -1.23
N VAL A 253 19.10 -8.02 -0.95
CA VAL A 253 19.17 -7.11 0.21
C VAL A 253 18.81 -7.84 1.49
N VAL A 254 17.77 -8.66 1.50
CA VAL A 254 17.23 -9.35 2.68
C VAL A 254 18.14 -10.48 3.15
N GLU A 255 18.49 -11.41 2.26
CA GLU A 255 19.13 -12.68 2.62
C GLU A 255 20.40 -12.54 3.47
N PRO A 256 21.37 -11.65 3.15
CA PRO A 256 22.58 -11.53 3.97
C PRO A 256 22.35 -10.90 5.35
N ARG A 257 21.16 -10.33 5.60
CA ARG A 257 20.80 -9.66 6.86
C ARG A 257 19.97 -10.53 7.79
N LEU A 258 19.44 -11.66 7.29
CA LEU A 258 18.73 -12.64 8.11
C LEU A 258 19.69 -13.32 9.10
N ARG A 259 19.26 -13.47 10.35
CA ARG A 259 20.03 -14.06 11.46
C ARG A 259 19.21 -15.06 12.25
N PRO A 260 19.85 -15.94 13.02
CA PRO A 260 19.15 -16.79 13.96
C PRO A 260 18.29 -15.98 14.94
N GLY A 261 17.02 -16.37 15.04
CA GLY A 261 16.03 -15.71 15.88
C GLY A 261 15.22 -14.61 15.19
N ASP A 262 15.57 -14.18 13.97
CA ASP A 262 14.73 -13.34 13.15
C ASP A 262 13.56 -14.14 12.56
N PHE A 263 12.49 -13.43 12.21
CA PHE A 263 11.36 -13.98 11.44
C PHE A 263 11.34 -13.40 10.03
N CYS A 264 10.83 -14.19 9.08
CA CYS A 264 10.63 -13.74 7.71
C CYS A 264 9.21 -14.07 7.26
N LEU A 265 8.34 -13.06 7.21
CA LEU A 265 6.96 -13.16 6.77
C LEU A 265 6.88 -12.94 5.26
N MET A 266 6.18 -13.82 4.56
CA MET A 266 6.09 -13.78 3.10
C MET A 266 4.63 -13.81 2.65
N GLN A 267 4.15 -12.71 2.04
CA GLN A 267 2.83 -12.62 1.43
C GLN A 267 2.92 -12.11 0.00
N PHE A 268 2.56 -12.94 -0.94
CA PHE A 268 2.46 -12.64 -2.37
C PHE A 268 1.17 -13.24 -2.94
N GLY A 269 0.89 -13.03 -4.22
CA GLY A 269 -0.22 -13.65 -4.92
C GLY A 269 -0.98 -12.70 -5.84
N HIS A 270 -1.21 -11.44 -5.41
CA HIS A 270 -1.99 -10.46 -6.16
C HIS A 270 -1.42 -10.15 -7.55
N ASN A 271 -0.12 -10.21 -7.72
CA ASN A 271 0.57 -9.97 -8.98
C ASN A 271 0.99 -11.27 -9.65
N ASP A 272 1.29 -12.31 -8.88
CA ASP A 272 1.62 -13.64 -9.41
C ASP A 272 0.49 -14.20 -10.26
N GLN A 273 -0.77 -14.05 -9.84
CA GLN A 273 -1.94 -14.49 -10.60
C GLN A 273 -2.06 -13.85 -12.00
N LYS A 274 -1.39 -12.71 -12.22
CA LYS A 274 -1.36 -12.00 -13.51
C LYS A 274 -0.25 -12.54 -14.43
N ARG A 275 0.56 -13.50 -13.96
CA ARG A 275 1.69 -14.08 -14.69
C ARG A 275 1.42 -15.55 -15.01
N PRO A 276 1.29 -15.93 -16.29
CA PRO A 276 0.90 -17.29 -16.69
C PRO A 276 1.77 -18.40 -16.14
N HIS A 277 3.06 -18.13 -15.94
CA HIS A 277 4.03 -19.11 -15.43
C HIS A 277 4.12 -19.18 -13.90
N LEU A 278 3.52 -18.23 -13.19
CA LEU A 278 3.45 -18.20 -11.72
C LEU A 278 2.13 -18.78 -11.20
N THR A 279 1.75 -19.95 -11.75
CA THR A 279 0.56 -20.64 -11.30
C THR A 279 0.66 -20.98 -9.81
N ALA A 280 -0.47 -20.97 -9.11
CA ALA A 280 -0.55 -21.17 -7.67
C ALA A 280 0.21 -22.42 -7.20
N ARG A 281 -0.04 -23.57 -7.83
CA ARG A 281 0.63 -24.86 -7.52
C ARG A 281 1.89 -25.12 -8.36
N GLY A 282 2.36 -24.16 -9.11
CA GLY A 282 3.51 -24.26 -10.01
C GLY A 282 4.62 -23.26 -9.67
N GLY A 283 4.76 -22.22 -10.50
CA GLY A 283 5.81 -21.22 -10.36
C GLY A 283 5.80 -20.51 -9.02
N TYR A 284 4.64 -20.06 -8.56
CA TYR A 284 4.44 -19.39 -7.28
C TYR A 284 4.93 -20.26 -6.10
N THR A 285 4.42 -21.49 -5.97
CA THR A 285 4.81 -22.40 -4.89
C THR A 285 6.30 -22.76 -4.93
N ARG A 286 6.89 -22.95 -6.14
CA ARG A 286 8.33 -23.20 -6.27
C ARG A 286 9.17 -22.04 -5.74
N ARG A 287 8.80 -20.80 -6.04
CA ARG A 287 9.51 -19.62 -5.56
C ARG A 287 9.41 -19.47 -4.05
N LEU A 288 8.21 -19.57 -3.46
CA LEU A 288 8.04 -19.53 -2.01
C LEU A 288 8.83 -20.64 -1.30
N ARG A 289 8.85 -21.86 -1.84
CA ARG A 289 9.65 -22.96 -1.30
C ARG A 289 11.14 -22.64 -1.30
N SER A 290 11.62 -21.98 -2.34
CA SER A 290 13.01 -21.52 -2.40
C SER A 290 13.32 -20.53 -1.27
N TYR A 291 12.45 -19.54 -1.06
CA TYR A 291 12.60 -18.58 0.03
C TYR A 291 12.57 -19.25 1.40
N VAL A 292 11.63 -20.14 1.65
CA VAL A 292 11.56 -20.92 2.90
C VAL A 292 12.89 -21.62 3.21
N LYS A 293 13.47 -22.32 2.24
CA LYS A 293 14.74 -23.02 2.40
C LYS A 293 15.89 -22.07 2.68
N ARG A 294 15.95 -20.94 1.98
CA ARG A 294 17.01 -19.94 2.12
C ARG A 294 16.91 -19.20 3.47
N VAL A 295 15.70 -18.86 3.92
CA VAL A 295 15.46 -18.28 5.26
C VAL A 295 15.97 -19.23 6.35
N ARG A 296 15.63 -20.51 6.27
CA ARG A 296 16.10 -21.54 7.21
C ARG A 296 17.62 -21.72 7.18
N ALA A 297 18.24 -21.62 6.01
CA ALA A 297 19.68 -21.70 5.87
C ALA A 297 20.42 -20.58 6.61
N ARG A 298 19.74 -19.46 6.89
CA ARG A 298 20.24 -18.34 7.69
C ARG A 298 19.93 -18.49 9.19
N GLY A 299 19.24 -19.55 9.59
CA GLY A 299 18.79 -19.76 10.98
C GLY A 299 17.57 -18.93 11.36
N ALA A 300 16.98 -18.20 10.43
CA ALA A 300 15.75 -17.44 10.64
C ALA A 300 14.51 -18.32 10.49
N VAL A 301 13.39 -17.86 11.02
CA VAL A 301 12.11 -18.57 11.01
C VAL A 301 11.24 -18.08 9.85
N PRO A 302 10.99 -18.90 8.81
CA PRO A 302 10.04 -18.54 7.77
C PRO A 302 8.60 -18.66 8.29
N VAL A 303 7.76 -17.69 7.92
CA VAL A 303 6.31 -17.69 8.15
C VAL A 303 5.62 -17.34 6.84
N LEU A 304 4.74 -18.19 6.39
CA LEU A 304 3.92 -17.92 5.20
C LEU A 304 2.64 -17.20 5.61
N VAL A 305 2.25 -16.21 4.81
CA VAL A 305 0.99 -15.47 4.98
C VAL A 305 0.17 -15.64 3.73
N THR A 306 -1.08 -16.10 3.86
CA THR A 306 -1.99 -16.19 2.71
C THR A 306 -2.32 -14.80 2.17
N PRO A 307 -2.53 -14.61 0.85
CA PRO A 307 -2.75 -13.29 0.27
C PRO A 307 -4.03 -12.65 0.80
N LEU A 308 -3.97 -11.34 1.08
CA LEU A 308 -5.13 -10.54 1.50
C LEU A 308 -6.29 -10.68 0.51
N ALA A 309 -7.50 -10.93 0.99
CA ALA A 309 -8.68 -11.02 0.15
C ALA A 309 -9.07 -9.66 -0.46
N ARG A 310 -9.63 -9.68 -1.66
CA ARG A 310 -10.15 -8.47 -2.31
C ARG A 310 -11.61 -8.26 -1.98
N ASN A 311 -12.07 -7.03 -1.86
CA ASN A 311 -13.50 -6.71 -1.78
C ASN A 311 -14.15 -6.87 -3.16
N SER A 312 -14.18 -8.09 -3.68
CA SER A 312 -14.62 -8.43 -5.03
C SER A 312 -15.90 -9.27 -4.99
N TRP A 313 -16.89 -8.86 -5.80
CA TRP A 313 -18.21 -9.45 -5.83
C TRP A 313 -18.69 -9.65 -7.27
N THR A 314 -19.51 -10.65 -7.48
CA THR A 314 -20.18 -10.85 -8.77
C THR A 314 -21.35 -9.89 -8.94
N THR A 315 -21.84 -9.72 -10.17
CA THR A 315 -23.06 -8.95 -10.45
C THR A 315 -24.30 -9.52 -9.76
N GLY A 316 -24.27 -10.80 -9.39
CA GLY A 316 -25.32 -11.47 -8.61
C GLY A 316 -25.20 -11.28 -7.09
N GLY A 317 -24.27 -10.45 -6.61
CA GLY A 317 -24.08 -10.17 -5.19
C GLY A 317 -23.39 -11.28 -4.39
N GLN A 318 -22.75 -12.23 -5.06
CA GLN A 318 -21.95 -13.26 -4.40
C GLN A 318 -20.49 -12.82 -4.29
N TYR A 319 -19.86 -13.14 -3.16
CA TYR A 319 -18.44 -12.89 -3.00
C TYR A 319 -17.63 -13.67 -4.06
N ASN A 320 -16.66 -12.99 -4.67
CA ASN A 320 -15.84 -13.52 -5.73
C ASN A 320 -14.40 -13.69 -5.27
N ASP A 321 -14.07 -14.90 -4.84
CA ASP A 321 -12.76 -15.23 -4.29
C ASP A 321 -11.71 -15.42 -5.39
N LEU A 322 -11.03 -14.33 -5.73
CA LEU A 322 -10.03 -14.29 -6.81
C LEU A 322 -8.68 -14.91 -6.42
N LEU A 323 -8.42 -15.13 -5.14
CA LEU A 323 -7.11 -15.56 -4.63
C LEU A 323 -7.14 -16.92 -3.93
N ARG A 324 -8.27 -17.62 -4.00
CA ARG A 324 -8.47 -18.94 -3.37
C ARG A 324 -7.32 -19.90 -3.67
N ASP A 325 -7.00 -20.09 -4.96
CA ASP A 325 -6.01 -21.07 -5.37
C ASP A 325 -4.62 -20.76 -4.81
N TYR A 326 -4.29 -19.46 -4.68
CA TYR A 326 -3.04 -18.99 -4.10
C TYR A 326 -3.02 -19.20 -2.58
N ALA A 327 -4.11 -18.94 -1.87
CA ALA A 327 -4.24 -19.21 -0.45
C ALA A 327 -4.13 -20.70 -0.15
N GLU A 328 -4.84 -21.57 -0.91
CA GLU A 328 -4.74 -23.02 -0.79
C GLU A 328 -3.32 -23.54 -1.06
N ALA A 329 -2.63 -22.96 -2.04
CA ALA A 329 -1.26 -23.32 -2.35
C ALA A 329 -0.28 -22.97 -1.20
N VAL A 330 -0.50 -21.83 -0.52
CA VAL A 330 0.27 -21.46 0.68
C VAL A 330 0.05 -22.47 1.80
N PHE A 331 -1.19 -22.88 2.07
CA PHE A 331 -1.48 -23.92 3.07
C PHE A 331 -0.85 -25.26 2.71
N ALA A 332 -0.91 -25.67 1.45
CA ALA A 332 -0.28 -26.91 1.00
C ALA A 332 1.24 -26.86 1.24
N LEU A 333 1.89 -25.77 0.83
CA LEU A 333 3.32 -25.56 1.03
C LEU A 333 3.69 -25.54 2.52
N GLY A 334 2.88 -24.87 3.36
CA GLY A 334 3.10 -24.84 4.80
C GLY A 334 3.12 -26.23 5.42
N ARG A 335 2.20 -27.10 5.00
CA ARG A 335 2.17 -28.51 5.44
C ARG A 335 3.36 -29.32 4.92
N GLU A 336 3.68 -29.19 3.63
CA GLU A 336 4.78 -29.91 2.98
C GLU A 336 6.15 -29.55 3.58
N GLU A 337 6.37 -28.29 3.84
CA GLU A 337 7.65 -27.79 4.37
C GLU A 337 7.66 -27.64 5.90
N ASN A 338 6.56 -27.97 6.59
CA ASN A 338 6.40 -27.75 8.04
C ASN A 338 6.73 -26.31 8.45
N VAL A 339 6.04 -25.34 7.81
CA VAL A 339 6.20 -23.89 8.03
C VAL A 339 4.91 -23.34 8.61
N PRO A 340 4.96 -22.48 9.64
CA PRO A 340 3.78 -21.77 10.11
C PRO A 340 3.11 -20.98 8.99
N VAL A 341 1.77 -21.06 8.93
CA VAL A 341 0.94 -20.30 7.99
C VAL A 341 -0.02 -19.42 8.77
N ILE A 342 -0.06 -18.13 8.45
CA ILE A 342 -1.06 -17.21 8.95
C ILE A 342 -2.13 -17.03 7.87
N ASP A 343 -3.39 -17.35 8.22
CA ASP A 343 -4.52 -17.28 7.30
C ASP A 343 -5.11 -15.87 7.21
N LEU A 344 -4.35 -14.93 6.63
CA LEU A 344 -4.82 -13.58 6.38
C LEU A 344 -5.95 -13.54 5.34
N HIS A 345 -5.92 -14.47 4.37
CA HIS A 345 -6.96 -14.59 3.35
C HIS A 345 -8.32 -14.90 3.97
N GLY A 346 -8.37 -15.94 4.79
CA GLY A 346 -9.60 -16.34 5.48
C GLY A 346 -10.15 -15.26 6.40
N GLU A 347 -9.29 -14.58 7.18
CA GLU A 347 -9.70 -13.50 8.07
C GLU A 347 -10.24 -12.30 7.30
N SER A 348 -9.54 -11.83 6.27
CA SER A 348 -9.96 -10.69 5.47
C SER A 348 -11.21 -10.99 4.66
N MET A 349 -11.32 -12.20 4.10
CA MET A 349 -12.52 -12.66 3.40
C MET A 349 -13.73 -12.71 4.35
N ALA A 350 -13.56 -13.28 5.55
CA ALA A 350 -14.63 -13.35 6.55
C ALA A 350 -15.11 -11.95 6.98
N LEU A 351 -14.18 -10.99 7.13
CA LEU A 351 -14.50 -9.60 7.41
C LEU A 351 -15.34 -9.00 6.27
N ILE A 352 -14.87 -9.11 5.02
CA ILE A 352 -15.51 -8.57 3.84
C ILE A 352 -16.92 -9.17 3.64
N VAL A 353 -17.05 -10.49 3.76
CA VAL A 353 -18.33 -11.19 3.58
C VAL A 353 -19.33 -10.82 4.67
N ARG A 354 -18.88 -10.72 5.92
CA ARG A 354 -19.73 -10.32 7.05
C ARG A 354 -20.27 -8.90 6.89
N GLU A 355 -19.44 -7.97 6.44
CA GLU A 355 -19.82 -6.57 6.30
C GLU A 355 -20.53 -6.26 4.98
N GLY A 356 -20.31 -7.06 3.97
CA GLY A 356 -20.82 -6.85 2.62
C GLY A 356 -20.04 -5.77 1.86
N LEU A 357 -20.30 -5.69 0.54
CA LEU A 357 -19.55 -4.84 -0.39
C LEU A 357 -19.41 -3.39 0.10
N GLU A 358 -20.51 -2.77 0.51
CA GLU A 358 -20.55 -1.33 0.78
C GLU A 358 -19.81 -0.98 2.09
N THR A 359 -20.12 -1.69 3.16
CA THR A 359 -19.50 -1.44 4.47
C THR A 359 -18.01 -1.79 4.46
N ALA A 360 -17.63 -2.88 3.77
CA ALA A 360 -16.24 -3.30 3.68
C ALA A 360 -15.33 -2.27 2.96
N LYS A 361 -15.89 -1.34 2.17
CA LYS A 361 -15.11 -0.25 1.52
C LYS A 361 -14.36 0.63 2.53
N GLN A 362 -14.83 0.73 3.77
CA GLN A 362 -14.13 1.49 4.82
C GLN A 362 -12.71 1.00 5.12
N TRP A 363 -12.40 -0.25 4.81
CA TRP A 363 -11.10 -0.88 5.03
C TRP A 363 -10.15 -0.71 3.84
N PHE A 364 -10.67 -0.23 2.71
CA PHE A 364 -9.90 -0.07 1.48
C PHE A 364 -9.68 1.41 1.16
N TYR A 365 -8.66 1.67 0.35
CA TYR A 365 -8.48 3.00 -0.22
C TYR A 365 -9.73 3.40 -1.01
N PRO A 366 -10.18 4.65 -0.94
CA PRO A 366 -11.38 5.10 -1.65
C PRO A 366 -11.36 4.77 -3.13
N GLY A 367 -12.34 3.98 -3.57
CA GLY A 367 -12.44 3.52 -4.95
C GLY A 367 -11.58 2.31 -5.33
N ASP A 368 -10.82 1.74 -4.39
CA ASP A 368 -10.03 0.53 -4.59
C ASP A 368 -10.69 -0.67 -3.87
N PHE A 369 -10.56 -1.86 -4.44
CA PHE A 369 -11.08 -3.10 -3.85
C PHE A 369 -9.99 -4.10 -3.47
N THR A 370 -8.74 -3.72 -3.67
CA THR A 370 -7.56 -4.56 -3.44
C THR A 370 -6.68 -4.02 -2.32
N HIS A 371 -6.41 -2.70 -2.35
CA HIS A 371 -5.46 -2.08 -1.45
C HIS A 371 -6.16 -1.46 -0.26
N THR A 372 -5.69 -1.79 0.92
CA THR A 372 -6.19 -1.24 2.17
C THR A 372 -5.84 0.23 2.35
N CYS A 373 -6.71 0.94 3.06
CA CYS A 373 -6.36 2.21 3.69
C CYS A 373 -5.72 1.97 5.07
N ASP A 374 -5.40 3.02 5.79
CA ASP A 374 -4.77 2.94 7.11
C ASP A 374 -5.56 2.06 8.09
N TYR A 375 -6.89 2.21 8.13
CA TYR A 375 -7.75 1.42 9.01
C TYR A 375 -7.72 -0.08 8.66
N GLY A 376 -7.83 -0.41 7.38
CA GLY A 376 -7.76 -1.79 6.91
C GLY A 376 -6.39 -2.41 7.16
N ALA A 377 -5.33 -1.66 6.88
CA ALA A 377 -3.96 -2.12 7.15
C ALA A 377 -3.73 -2.37 8.65
N CYS A 378 -4.22 -1.48 9.52
CA CYS A 378 -4.17 -1.68 10.98
C CYS A 378 -4.96 -2.91 11.42
N ARG A 379 -6.15 -3.13 10.88
CA ARG A 379 -6.97 -4.31 11.17
C ARG A 379 -6.25 -5.60 10.82
N MET A 380 -5.62 -5.65 9.65
CA MET A 380 -4.85 -6.81 9.21
C MET A 380 -3.58 -6.99 10.04
N ALA A 381 -2.88 -5.90 10.37
CA ALA A 381 -1.70 -5.94 11.23
C ALA A 381 -2.02 -6.43 12.65
N ALA A 382 -3.15 -6.02 13.22
CA ALA A 382 -3.63 -6.49 14.52
C ALA A 382 -3.88 -8.01 14.52
N PHE A 383 -4.53 -8.52 13.46
CA PHE A 383 -4.74 -9.96 13.28
C PHE A 383 -3.41 -10.71 13.19
N LEU A 384 -2.50 -10.25 12.32
CA LEU A 384 -1.18 -10.86 12.18
C LEU A 384 -0.40 -10.89 13.49
N ALA A 385 -0.39 -9.77 14.24
CA ALA A 385 0.28 -9.69 15.53
C ALA A 385 -0.31 -10.68 16.54
N GLY A 386 -1.63 -10.84 16.56
CA GLY A 386 -2.32 -11.85 17.37
C GLY A 386 -1.86 -13.27 17.04
N GLN A 387 -1.74 -13.60 15.75
CA GLN A 387 -1.23 -14.91 15.31
C GLN A 387 0.26 -15.10 15.62
N LEU A 388 1.05 -14.04 15.49
CA LEU A 388 2.48 -14.06 15.80
C LEU A 388 2.75 -14.19 17.30
N SER A 389 1.84 -13.79 18.18
CA SER A 389 2.06 -13.80 19.63
C SER A 389 2.46 -15.18 20.16
N GLY A 390 1.88 -16.26 19.61
CA GLY A 390 2.26 -17.64 19.92
C GLY A 390 3.66 -18.04 19.44
N LEU A 391 4.18 -17.39 18.40
CA LEU A 391 5.50 -17.66 17.82
C LEU A 391 6.59 -16.80 18.44
N LEU A 392 6.29 -15.57 18.82
CA LEU A 392 7.24 -14.61 19.37
C LEU A 392 7.52 -14.84 20.86
N GLY A 393 6.77 -15.72 21.53
CA GLY A 393 6.96 -16.04 22.95
C GLY A 393 6.53 -14.91 23.91
N ALA A 394 5.89 -13.87 23.41
CA ALA A 394 5.33 -12.77 24.20
C ALA A 394 3.98 -12.37 23.63
N CYS A 395 2.98 -12.17 24.49
CA CYS A 395 1.72 -11.57 24.07
C CYS A 395 1.95 -10.12 23.76
N ALA A 396 1.75 -9.69 22.53
CA ALA A 396 1.60 -8.28 22.21
C ALA A 396 0.43 -7.73 23.05
N PRO A 397 0.56 -6.58 23.73
CA PRO A 397 -0.55 -6.00 24.45
C PRO A 397 -1.70 -5.75 23.46
N ALA A 398 -2.93 -6.05 23.88
CA ALA A 398 -4.10 -5.69 23.09
C ALA A 398 -4.09 -4.19 22.82
N ARG A 399 -4.07 -3.82 21.56
CA ARG A 399 -4.13 -2.42 21.12
C ARG A 399 -5.56 -2.12 20.66
N PRO A 400 -6.08 -0.92 20.94
CA PRO A 400 -7.40 -0.53 20.46
C PRO A 400 -7.46 -0.58 18.93
N ASP A 401 -8.56 -1.10 18.40
CA ASP A 401 -8.84 -1.04 16.98
C ASP A 401 -8.81 0.41 16.48
N TRP A 402 -8.23 0.63 15.33
CA TRP A 402 -8.31 1.91 14.64
C TRP A 402 -9.41 1.84 13.60
N THR A 403 -10.56 2.36 13.97
CA THR A 403 -11.73 2.39 13.10
C THR A 403 -12.07 3.84 12.76
N PRO A 404 -12.72 4.10 11.63
CA PRO A 404 -13.30 5.41 11.36
C PRO A 404 -14.19 5.86 12.51
N ALA A 405 -14.09 7.12 12.94
CA ALA A 405 -14.93 7.68 14.01
C ALA A 405 -16.43 7.62 13.68
N GLU A 406 -16.76 7.69 12.41
CA GLU A 406 -18.06 7.34 11.84
C GLU A 406 -17.84 6.33 10.72
N PRO A 407 -18.74 5.31 10.57
CA PRO A 407 -18.68 4.49 9.37
C PRO A 407 -18.75 5.46 8.20
N ARG A 408 -17.67 5.57 7.42
CA ARG A 408 -17.71 6.37 6.21
C ARG A 408 -18.72 5.69 5.30
N LEU A 409 -19.95 6.15 5.37
CA LEU A 409 -20.85 6.03 4.23
C LEU A 409 -20.04 6.44 3.01
N PRO A 410 -20.25 5.76 1.87
CA PRO A 410 -19.44 5.98 0.68
C PRO A 410 -19.16 7.46 0.56
N LEU A 411 -17.87 7.83 0.44
CA LEU A 411 -17.48 9.24 0.27
C LEU A 411 -18.44 9.79 -0.76
N THR A 412 -19.23 10.77 -0.35
CA THR A 412 -20.07 11.48 -1.32
C THR A 412 -19.11 11.96 -2.38
N PRO A 413 -19.20 11.46 -3.62
CA PRO A 413 -18.30 11.87 -4.67
C PRO A 413 -18.30 13.40 -4.68
N PRO A 414 -17.17 14.06 -4.96
CA PRO A 414 -17.12 15.51 -5.11
C PRO A 414 -18.29 15.95 -5.97
N GLU A 415 -18.86 17.10 -5.69
CA GLU A 415 -20.01 17.63 -6.44
C GLU A 415 -19.73 17.53 -7.95
N GLY A 416 -20.58 16.87 -8.71
CA GLY A 416 -20.36 16.53 -10.12
C GLY A 416 -19.81 15.13 -10.39
N CYS A 417 -19.38 14.36 -9.38
CA CYS A 417 -18.89 12.98 -9.54
C CYS A 417 -19.91 11.92 -9.08
N ALA A 418 -21.13 12.28 -8.76
CA ALA A 418 -22.16 11.30 -8.43
C ALA A 418 -22.42 10.38 -9.64
N LEU A 419 -22.29 9.07 -9.44
CA LEU A 419 -22.61 8.10 -10.48
C LEU A 419 -24.12 8.08 -10.72
N ALA A 420 -24.52 8.18 -11.97
CA ALA A 420 -25.87 7.82 -12.33
C ALA A 420 -26.12 6.34 -11.94
N PRO A 421 -27.30 6.00 -11.39
CA PRO A 421 -27.62 4.60 -11.15
C PRO A 421 -27.45 3.83 -12.48
N PRO A 422 -26.87 2.61 -12.43
CA PRO A 422 -26.74 1.81 -13.63
C PRO A 422 -28.13 1.67 -14.26
N ALA A 423 -28.28 2.08 -15.50
CA ALA A 423 -29.48 1.82 -16.25
C ALA A 423 -29.65 0.30 -16.22
N GLY A 424 -30.78 -0.19 -15.71
CA GLY A 424 -31.12 -1.62 -15.71
C GLY A 424 -30.98 -2.12 -17.14
N GLY A 425 -29.80 -2.68 -17.49
CA GLY A 425 -29.35 -2.79 -18.85
C GLY A 425 -29.51 -4.19 -19.38
N GLU A 426 -29.89 -4.27 -20.65
CA GLU A 426 -29.76 -5.47 -21.46
C GLU A 426 -28.30 -5.97 -21.41
N ASP A 427 -28.11 -7.29 -21.47
CA ASP A 427 -26.78 -7.91 -21.50
C ASP A 427 -25.93 -7.31 -22.64
N PRO A 428 -24.77 -6.65 -22.36
CA PRO A 428 -23.95 -6.04 -23.41
C PRO A 428 -23.48 -7.04 -24.47
N ILE A 429 -23.31 -8.32 -24.12
CA ILE A 429 -22.92 -9.37 -25.06
C ILE A 429 -24.07 -9.62 -26.03
N ALA A 430 -25.28 -9.80 -25.51
CA ALA A 430 -26.47 -10.00 -26.35
C ALA A 430 -26.76 -8.76 -27.24
N LEU A 431 -26.52 -7.56 -26.72
CA LEU A 431 -26.65 -6.33 -27.51
C LEU A 431 -25.69 -6.29 -28.69
N CYS A 432 -24.44 -6.67 -28.49
CA CYS A 432 -23.46 -6.73 -29.59
C CYS A 432 -23.76 -7.81 -30.62
N GLU A 433 -24.47 -8.88 -30.24
CA GLU A 433 -24.91 -9.93 -31.14
C GLU A 433 -26.12 -9.51 -31.99
N THR A 434 -27.00 -8.66 -31.44
CA THR A 434 -28.31 -8.35 -32.03
C THR A 434 -28.43 -6.96 -32.63
N ARG A 435 -27.80 -5.95 -31.98
CA ARG A 435 -27.87 -4.55 -32.46
C ARG A 435 -26.64 -4.23 -33.32
N ARG A 436 -26.84 -4.05 -34.61
CA ARG A 436 -25.79 -3.68 -35.60
C ARG A 436 -24.51 -4.55 -35.48
N PRO A 437 -24.66 -5.88 -35.55
CA PRO A 437 -23.56 -6.80 -35.26
C PRO A 437 -22.35 -6.68 -36.20
N GLY A 438 -22.55 -6.10 -37.40
CA GLY A 438 -21.46 -5.86 -38.36
C GLY A 438 -20.70 -4.54 -38.18
N GLU A 439 -21.13 -3.66 -37.26
CA GLU A 439 -20.38 -2.43 -36.96
C GLU A 439 -19.09 -2.74 -36.20
N ILE A 440 -18.10 -1.86 -36.39
CA ILE A 440 -16.83 -1.96 -35.67
C ILE A 440 -17.05 -1.64 -34.19
N LEU A 441 -16.49 -2.46 -33.33
CA LEU A 441 -16.52 -2.30 -31.87
C LEU A 441 -15.82 -1.00 -31.46
N THR A 442 -16.42 -0.27 -30.52
CA THR A 442 -15.83 0.92 -29.91
C THR A 442 -15.10 0.59 -28.61
N ARG A 443 -14.24 1.49 -28.11
CA ARG A 443 -13.55 1.32 -26.83
C ARG A 443 -14.52 1.14 -25.67
N MET A 444 -15.61 1.92 -25.65
CA MET A 444 -16.63 1.79 -24.63
C MET A 444 -17.28 0.41 -24.63
N GLU A 445 -17.70 -0.04 -25.78
CA GLU A 445 -18.33 -1.36 -25.94
C GLU A 445 -17.35 -2.49 -25.59
N ALA A 446 -16.06 -2.32 -25.89
CA ALA A 446 -15.04 -3.30 -25.47
C ALA A 446 -14.95 -3.42 -23.94
N LEU A 447 -15.01 -2.31 -23.22
CA LEU A 447 -15.03 -2.32 -21.75
C LEU A 447 -16.34 -2.93 -21.23
N GLU A 448 -17.48 -2.57 -21.79
CA GLU A 448 -18.79 -3.14 -21.42
C GLU A 448 -18.83 -4.66 -21.59
N LEU A 449 -18.34 -5.15 -22.72
CA LEU A 449 -18.27 -6.59 -23.01
C LEU A 449 -17.37 -7.31 -22.01
N VAL A 450 -16.18 -6.80 -21.74
CA VAL A 450 -15.24 -7.47 -20.85
C VAL A 450 -15.70 -7.39 -19.40
N VAL A 451 -16.24 -6.26 -18.95
CA VAL A 451 -16.84 -6.12 -17.60
C VAL A 451 -17.96 -7.12 -17.41
N ALA A 452 -18.87 -7.28 -18.42
CA ALA A 452 -19.96 -8.24 -18.37
C ALA A 452 -19.46 -9.69 -18.44
N ALA A 453 -18.57 -10.02 -19.37
CA ALA A 453 -18.02 -11.37 -19.53
C ALA A 453 -17.24 -11.83 -18.28
N MET A 454 -16.51 -10.92 -17.65
CA MET A 454 -15.78 -11.19 -16.39
C MET A 454 -16.68 -11.15 -15.16
N LYS A 455 -17.94 -10.77 -15.29
CA LYS A 455 -18.90 -10.60 -14.19
C LYS A 455 -18.31 -9.73 -13.06
N PHE A 456 -17.62 -8.65 -13.42
CA PHE A 456 -17.11 -7.71 -12.44
C PHE A 456 -18.25 -7.00 -11.73
N PHE A 457 -18.09 -6.80 -10.42
CA PHE A 457 -19.08 -6.06 -9.66
C PHE A 457 -18.98 -4.56 -10.01
N PRO A 458 -20.08 -3.88 -10.35
CA PRO A 458 -20.06 -2.47 -10.68
C PRO A 458 -19.58 -1.64 -9.49
N THR A 459 -18.68 -0.69 -9.75
CA THR A 459 -18.32 0.31 -8.75
C THR A 459 -19.48 1.29 -8.51
N ASN A 460 -19.51 1.91 -7.35
CA ASN A 460 -20.44 2.97 -7.01
C ASN A 460 -19.78 4.34 -6.87
N ALA A 461 -18.49 4.45 -7.14
CA ALA A 461 -17.72 5.69 -7.06
C ALA A 461 -16.87 5.89 -8.32
N TYR A 462 -16.88 7.11 -8.85
CA TYR A 462 -16.03 7.51 -9.96
C TYR A 462 -14.92 8.43 -9.46
N SER A 463 -13.69 7.99 -9.61
CA SER A 463 -12.49 8.74 -9.20
C SER A 463 -11.47 8.94 -10.33
N SER A 464 -11.83 8.55 -11.56
CA SER A 464 -10.92 8.66 -12.70
C SER A 464 -10.80 10.11 -13.19
N PRO A 465 -9.60 10.57 -13.55
CA PRO A 465 -9.36 11.90 -14.09
C PRO A 465 -9.62 11.99 -15.60
N LEU A 466 -10.33 11.05 -16.23
CA LEU A 466 -10.58 11.06 -17.68
C LEU A 466 -11.47 12.23 -18.06
N ALA A 467 -11.00 13.09 -18.95
CA ALA A 467 -11.66 14.35 -19.28
C ALA A 467 -12.98 14.17 -20.03
N ASP A 468 -13.15 13.07 -20.76
CA ASP A 468 -14.32 12.77 -21.59
C ASP A 468 -15.33 11.79 -20.94
N ILE A 469 -15.07 11.41 -19.69
CA ILE A 469 -15.98 10.62 -18.85
C ILE A 469 -16.12 11.29 -17.50
N VAL A 470 -17.25 11.88 -17.23
CA VAL A 470 -17.56 12.52 -15.94
C VAL A 470 -18.44 11.62 -15.07
N GLY A 471 -18.46 11.82 -13.76
CA GLY A 471 -19.17 10.95 -12.84
C GLY A 471 -20.67 10.78 -13.10
N GLN A 472 -21.34 11.76 -13.72
CA GLN A 472 -22.75 11.70 -14.11
C GLN A 472 -23.01 11.00 -15.45
N ASP A 473 -21.95 10.64 -16.17
CA ASP A 473 -22.05 9.88 -17.39
C ASP A 473 -22.52 8.46 -17.08
N PRO A 474 -23.57 7.94 -17.74
CA PRO A 474 -24.03 6.55 -17.54
C PRO A 474 -22.92 5.50 -17.73
N ARG A 475 -21.90 5.85 -18.52
CA ARG A 475 -20.75 5.00 -18.81
C ARG A 475 -19.71 4.98 -17.70
N ALA A 476 -19.77 5.94 -16.76
CA ALA A 476 -18.77 6.12 -15.71
C ALA A 476 -18.63 4.88 -14.80
N VAL A 477 -19.73 4.17 -14.52
CA VAL A 477 -19.72 2.93 -13.73
C VAL A 477 -18.85 1.87 -14.41
N THR A 478 -19.09 1.61 -15.70
CA THR A 478 -18.32 0.62 -16.46
C THR A 478 -16.84 1.01 -16.57
N VAL A 479 -16.56 2.28 -16.89
CA VAL A 479 -15.19 2.78 -17.04
C VAL A 479 -14.42 2.69 -15.72
N GLN A 480 -15.02 3.10 -14.62
CA GLN A 480 -14.39 3.00 -13.29
C GLN A 480 -14.20 1.54 -12.88
N THR A 481 -15.17 0.67 -13.15
CA THR A 481 -15.03 -0.76 -12.91
C THR A 481 -13.88 -1.35 -13.71
N ALA A 482 -13.74 -0.96 -14.98
CA ALA A 482 -12.65 -1.39 -15.85
C ALA A 482 -11.26 -0.89 -15.35
N ILE A 483 -11.18 0.37 -14.91
CA ILE A 483 -9.95 0.95 -14.34
C ILE A 483 -9.52 0.20 -13.09
N GLN A 484 -10.44 -0.05 -12.16
CA GLN A 484 -10.15 -0.74 -10.89
C GLN A 484 -9.71 -2.18 -11.08
N ASN A 485 -10.20 -2.83 -12.14
CA ASN A 485 -9.78 -4.18 -12.50
C ASN A 485 -8.54 -4.20 -13.41
N GLY A 486 -7.95 -3.05 -13.71
CA GLY A 486 -6.71 -2.95 -14.48
C GLY A 486 -6.82 -3.37 -15.94
N ILE A 487 -8.04 -3.29 -16.51
CA ILE A 487 -8.30 -3.74 -17.89
C ILE A 487 -8.29 -2.61 -18.92
N VAL A 488 -8.19 -1.35 -18.49
CA VAL A 488 -8.06 -0.22 -19.44
C VAL A 488 -6.61 -0.11 -19.91
N PRO A 489 -6.33 -0.31 -21.22
CA PRO A 489 -4.97 -0.19 -21.72
C PRO A 489 -4.42 1.23 -21.53
N ALA A 490 -3.20 1.37 -20.99
CA ALA A 490 -2.57 2.66 -20.80
C ALA A 490 -2.42 3.47 -22.12
N ALA A 491 -2.36 2.77 -23.25
CA ALA A 491 -2.31 3.41 -24.56
C ALA A 491 -3.59 4.17 -24.91
N TRP A 492 -4.72 3.79 -24.32
CA TRP A 492 -6.02 4.43 -24.58
C TRP A 492 -6.23 5.74 -23.84
N THR A 493 -5.47 5.96 -22.76
CA THR A 493 -5.68 7.09 -21.84
C THR A 493 -4.46 8.01 -21.71
N ARG A 494 -3.50 7.92 -22.63
CA ARG A 494 -2.25 8.71 -22.60
C ARG A 494 -2.43 10.22 -22.59
N ASP A 495 -3.49 10.70 -23.23
CA ASP A 495 -3.83 12.12 -23.33
C ASP A 495 -4.84 12.57 -22.26
N GLY A 496 -5.16 11.71 -21.30
CA GLY A 496 -6.13 12.00 -20.25
C GLY A 496 -7.58 11.74 -20.62
N SER A 497 -7.86 11.15 -21.79
CA SER A 497 -9.20 10.85 -22.29
C SER A 497 -9.31 9.40 -22.73
N LEU A 498 -10.51 8.79 -22.60
CA LEU A 498 -10.79 7.41 -23.06
C LEU A 498 -11.01 7.32 -24.57
N HIS A 499 -11.60 8.35 -25.15
CA HIS A 499 -12.14 8.32 -26.52
C HIS A 499 -13.14 7.17 -26.73
N PRO A 500 -14.29 7.18 -26.03
CA PRO A 500 -15.20 6.02 -25.91
C PRO A 500 -15.75 5.52 -27.25
N THR A 501 -15.82 6.35 -28.27
CA THR A 501 -16.30 6.03 -29.62
C THR A 501 -15.17 5.61 -30.58
N ALA A 502 -13.93 5.62 -30.16
CA ALA A 502 -12.82 5.21 -31.00
C ALA A 502 -12.94 3.71 -31.36
N PRO A 503 -12.68 3.33 -32.64
CA PRO A 503 -12.76 1.96 -33.08
C PRO A 503 -11.67 1.09 -32.46
N VAL A 504 -11.98 -0.19 -32.24
CA VAL A 504 -11.09 -1.16 -31.61
C VAL A 504 -10.68 -2.24 -32.62
N ARG A 505 -9.39 -2.58 -32.62
CA ARG A 505 -8.83 -3.71 -33.36
C ARG A 505 -8.78 -4.95 -32.47
N LEU A 506 -8.67 -6.12 -33.09
CA LEU A 506 -8.59 -7.39 -32.36
C LEU A 506 -7.50 -7.40 -31.28
N GLY A 507 -6.28 -6.95 -31.61
CA GLY A 507 -5.17 -6.87 -30.65
C GLY A 507 -5.43 -5.94 -29.47
N GLU A 508 -6.13 -4.82 -29.71
CA GLU A 508 -6.52 -3.90 -28.65
C GLU A 508 -7.62 -4.49 -27.73
N PHE A 509 -8.57 -5.22 -28.32
CA PHE A 509 -9.58 -5.93 -27.54
C PHE A 509 -8.97 -7.01 -26.65
N LEU A 510 -8.00 -7.77 -27.17
CA LEU A 510 -7.26 -8.75 -26.38
C LEU A 510 -6.46 -8.10 -25.26
N ALA A 511 -5.95 -6.89 -25.46
CA ALA A 511 -5.26 -6.12 -24.42
C ALA A 511 -6.21 -5.68 -23.28
N VAL A 512 -7.52 -5.63 -23.51
CA VAL A 512 -8.55 -5.44 -22.47
C VAL A 512 -8.95 -6.77 -21.85
N LEU A 513 -9.17 -7.79 -22.68
CA LEU A 513 -9.73 -9.07 -22.29
C LEU A 513 -8.77 -9.92 -21.45
N MET A 514 -7.49 -10.03 -21.87
CA MET A 514 -6.53 -10.90 -21.21
C MET A 514 -6.22 -10.47 -19.76
N PRO A 515 -5.98 -9.18 -19.46
CA PRO A 515 -5.89 -8.72 -18.08
C PRO A 515 -7.16 -9.01 -17.27
N GLY A 516 -8.34 -8.82 -17.86
CA GLY A 516 -9.62 -9.13 -17.21
C GLY A 516 -9.72 -10.61 -16.83
N TYR A 517 -9.39 -11.49 -17.77
CA TYR A 517 -9.36 -12.93 -17.48
C TYR A 517 -8.32 -13.27 -16.39
N ALA A 518 -7.15 -12.66 -16.44
CA ALA A 518 -6.08 -12.87 -15.47
C ALA A 518 -6.45 -12.44 -14.05
N THR A 519 -7.40 -11.54 -13.86
CA THR A 519 -7.93 -11.20 -12.53
C THR A 519 -8.81 -12.28 -11.94
N ARG A 520 -9.38 -13.15 -12.79
CA ARG A 520 -10.35 -14.19 -12.41
C ARG A 520 -9.74 -15.57 -12.37
N ARG A 521 -8.86 -15.88 -13.31
CA ARG A 521 -8.20 -17.19 -13.44
C ARG A 521 -6.79 -17.01 -13.98
N LEU A 522 -5.97 -18.02 -13.77
CA LEU A 522 -4.67 -18.11 -14.43
C LEU A 522 -4.84 -18.18 -15.94
N LEU A 523 -4.12 -17.31 -16.65
CA LEU A 523 -4.08 -17.36 -18.10
C LEU A 523 -3.31 -18.61 -18.57
N PRO A 524 -3.94 -19.57 -19.27
CA PRO A 524 -3.20 -20.59 -20.00
C PRO A 524 -2.27 -19.89 -21.03
N ARG A 525 -1.07 -20.47 -21.26
CA ARG A 525 -0.08 -19.89 -22.19
C ARG A 525 -0.62 -19.71 -23.61
N ASP A 526 -1.55 -20.56 -24.00
CA ASP A 526 -2.15 -20.61 -25.34
C ASP A 526 -3.58 -20.02 -25.37
N MET A 527 -4.01 -19.37 -24.29
CA MET A 527 -5.39 -18.85 -24.16
C MET A 527 -5.78 -17.93 -25.31
N GLU A 528 -4.89 -17.00 -25.67
CA GLU A 528 -5.12 -16.09 -26.78
C GLU A 528 -5.25 -16.85 -28.11
N GLN A 529 -4.40 -17.86 -28.33
CA GLN A 529 -4.48 -18.72 -29.50
C GLN A 529 -5.76 -19.54 -29.54
N GLN A 530 -6.21 -20.05 -28.39
CA GLN A 530 -7.48 -20.77 -28.28
C GLN A 530 -8.68 -19.87 -28.58
N MET A 531 -8.63 -18.61 -28.18
CA MET A 531 -9.73 -17.66 -28.38
C MET A 531 -9.86 -17.21 -29.84
N VAL A 532 -8.76 -16.87 -30.50
CA VAL A 532 -8.80 -16.18 -31.79
C VAL A 532 -7.91 -16.82 -32.87
N GLY A 533 -7.19 -17.89 -32.57
CA GLY A 533 -6.33 -18.59 -33.54
C GLY A 533 -5.29 -17.65 -34.19
N ASP A 534 -5.06 -17.84 -35.49
CA ASP A 534 -4.12 -17.05 -36.31
C ASP A 534 -4.75 -15.77 -36.89
N ALA A 535 -5.85 -15.28 -36.32
CA ALA A 535 -6.51 -14.07 -36.80
C ALA A 535 -5.58 -12.85 -36.73
N ASP A 536 -5.67 -11.98 -37.75
CA ASP A 536 -4.86 -10.76 -37.82
C ASP A 536 -5.21 -9.80 -36.66
N ARG A 537 -4.23 -9.56 -35.79
CA ARG A 537 -4.38 -8.65 -34.62
C ARG A 537 -4.61 -7.19 -35.02
N ALA A 538 -4.23 -6.81 -36.23
CA ALA A 538 -4.43 -5.47 -36.77
C ALA A 538 -5.83 -5.29 -37.40
N ALA A 539 -6.57 -6.37 -37.60
CA ALA A 539 -7.90 -6.30 -38.20
C ALA A 539 -8.90 -5.53 -37.33
N PRO A 540 -9.77 -4.71 -37.92
CA PRO A 540 -10.91 -4.14 -37.22
C PRO A 540 -11.81 -5.24 -36.63
N LEU A 541 -12.26 -5.08 -35.40
CA LEU A 541 -13.10 -6.07 -34.72
C LEU A 541 -14.55 -5.65 -34.78
N THR A 542 -15.42 -6.54 -35.27
CA THR A 542 -16.87 -6.28 -35.28
C THR A 542 -17.49 -6.58 -33.91
N ARG A 543 -18.64 -5.98 -33.61
CA ARG A 543 -19.42 -6.22 -32.40
C ARG A 543 -19.74 -7.69 -32.20
N ARG A 544 -20.17 -8.39 -33.29
CA ARG A 544 -20.49 -9.82 -33.27
C ARG A 544 -19.25 -10.67 -32.92
N ASP A 545 -18.11 -10.38 -33.53
CA ASP A 545 -16.92 -11.20 -33.34
C ASP A 545 -16.37 -11.01 -31.90
N ALA A 546 -16.44 -9.80 -31.37
CA ALA A 546 -16.08 -9.53 -29.97
C ALA A 546 -17.02 -10.27 -28.99
N ALA A 547 -18.32 -10.24 -29.23
CA ALA A 547 -19.28 -10.97 -28.41
C ALA A 547 -19.03 -12.50 -28.48
N ALA A 548 -18.73 -13.03 -29.68
CA ALA A 548 -18.40 -14.44 -29.86
C ALA A 548 -17.14 -14.86 -29.11
N ILE A 549 -16.13 -13.98 -29.03
CA ILE A 549 -14.94 -14.20 -28.21
C ILE A 549 -15.31 -14.25 -26.72
N CYS A 550 -16.15 -13.32 -26.25
CA CYS A 550 -16.60 -13.28 -24.85
C CYS A 550 -17.42 -14.51 -24.46
N ARG A 551 -18.21 -15.08 -25.36
CA ARG A 551 -18.99 -16.31 -25.12
C ARG A 551 -18.14 -17.56 -24.92
N LYS A 552 -16.88 -17.55 -25.35
CA LYS A 552 -15.93 -18.65 -25.09
C LYS A 552 -15.39 -18.67 -23.66
N ILE A 553 -15.69 -17.61 -22.88
CA ILE A 553 -15.19 -17.48 -21.51
C ILE A 553 -16.14 -18.23 -20.58
N GLU A 554 -15.63 -19.26 -19.94
CA GLU A 554 -16.30 -20.01 -18.89
C GLU A 554 -15.58 -19.82 -17.56
N PHE A 555 -16.36 -19.54 -16.49
CA PHE A 555 -15.84 -19.39 -15.12
C PHE A 555 -16.49 -20.38 -14.18
#